data_e23e3acf31a9b7f06f93cc8da5a03c15
#
_entry.id   e23e3acf31a9b7f06f93cc8da5a03c15
#
_cell.length_a   1.000
_cell.length_b   1.000
_cell.length_c   1.000
_cell.angle_alpha   90.00
_cell.angle_beta   90.00
_cell.angle_gamma   90.00
#
_symmetry.space_group_name_H-M   'P 1'
#
loop_
_entity.id
_entity.type
_entity.pdbx_description
1 polymer ?
#
loop_
_entity_poly.entity_id
_entity_poly.type
_entity_poly.pdbx_seq_one_letter_code
_entity_poly.pdbx_strand_id
1 'polypeptide(L)'
;MHETLLKYISNHSTTPMTEDEIEVIRTVFIPKKIRKHQYFLQAGEVCKYAAFLVKGSMRQYTVDDKGGEHINRLFIENWWVGDRESHIMLTPSKYNIDAWEDCDLLLLTRTDYMNHLIQIPAINEMMRIIDDNFAITVQKRITSLTLPAEERYTELMKIHPEFIQRFPQHIIAAYLGIAKETLSRVRNHGVKTKPAR
;
A
#
# COMPACT_ATOMS: atom_id res chain seq x y z
N MET A 1 18.19 -0.96 2.78
CA MET A 1 16.80 -0.69 3.17
C MET A 1 16.64 0.70 3.77
N HIS A 2 17.38 1.03 4.84
CA HIS A 2 17.23 2.34 5.52
C HIS A 2 17.49 3.53 4.60
N GLU A 3 18.46 3.47 3.71
CA GLU A 3 18.74 4.55 2.75
C GLU A 3 17.54 4.87 1.83
N THR A 4 16.75 3.87 1.46
CA THR A 4 15.52 4.06 0.69
C THR A 4 14.48 4.83 1.50
N LEU A 5 14.31 4.48 2.79
CA LEU A 5 13.41 5.18 3.70
C LEU A 5 13.89 6.61 3.97
N LEU A 6 15.18 6.80 4.26
CA LEU A 6 15.74 8.14 4.51
C LEU A 6 15.56 9.07 3.30
N LYS A 7 15.80 8.55 2.09
CA LYS A 7 15.51 9.27 0.86
C LYS A 7 14.02 9.58 0.70
N TYR A 8 13.16 8.64 1.06
CA TYR A 8 11.71 8.85 1.02
C TYR A 8 11.28 9.95 1.99
N ILE A 9 11.80 9.96 3.23
CA ILE A 9 11.54 11.01 4.23
C ILE A 9 12.00 12.37 3.69
N SER A 10 13.23 12.47 3.19
CA SER A 10 13.78 13.70 2.64
C SER A 10 12.98 14.23 1.43
N ASN A 11 12.38 13.36 0.62
CA ASN A 11 11.54 13.77 -0.50
C ASN A 11 10.13 14.26 -0.07
N HIS A 12 9.73 13.96 1.18
CA HIS A 12 8.41 14.32 1.73
C HIS A 12 8.52 15.27 2.91
N SER A 13 9.68 15.88 3.12
CA SER A 13 9.92 16.90 4.12
C SER A 13 10.79 18.02 3.56
N THR A 14 10.53 19.24 4.02
CA THR A 14 11.39 20.41 3.76
C THR A 14 12.44 20.58 4.85
N THR A 15 12.24 19.98 6.00
CA THR A 15 13.17 20.03 7.14
C THR A 15 14.27 18.97 6.97
N PRO A 16 15.56 19.37 6.98
CA PRO A 16 16.65 18.41 6.95
C PRO A 16 16.72 17.64 8.27
N MET A 17 17.10 16.36 8.19
CA MET A 17 17.37 15.53 9.36
C MET A 17 18.81 15.69 9.83
N THR A 18 19.01 15.73 11.15
CA THR A 18 20.35 15.66 11.77
C THR A 18 20.89 14.22 11.75
N GLU A 19 22.21 14.05 11.97
CA GLU A 19 22.81 12.72 12.05
C GLU A 19 22.24 11.88 13.21
N ASP A 20 21.96 12.52 14.35
CA ASP A 20 21.33 11.84 15.50
C ASP A 20 19.93 11.36 15.18
N GLU A 21 19.12 12.15 14.48
CA GLU A 21 17.79 11.76 14.03
C GLU A 21 17.83 10.60 13.03
N ILE A 22 18.81 10.63 12.11
CA ILE A 22 19.05 9.53 11.16
C ILE A 22 19.39 8.24 11.89
N GLU A 23 20.23 8.30 12.92
CA GLU A 23 20.60 7.12 13.70
C GLU A 23 19.42 6.56 14.50
N VAL A 24 18.59 7.42 15.08
CA VAL A 24 17.32 7.02 15.71
C VAL A 24 16.44 6.28 14.71
N ILE A 25 16.26 6.83 13.51
CA ILE A 25 15.44 6.19 12.45
C ILE A 25 16.00 4.80 12.09
N ARG A 26 17.33 4.67 11.94
CA ARG A 26 17.97 3.37 11.65
C ARG A 26 17.77 2.35 12.76
N THR A 27 17.72 2.80 14.00
CA THR A 27 17.56 1.94 15.18
C THR A 27 16.12 1.43 15.33
N VAL A 28 15.13 2.30 15.13
CA VAL A 28 13.74 1.94 15.40
C VAL A 28 13.05 1.22 14.23
N PHE A 29 13.54 1.41 13.00
CA PHE A 29 13.02 0.69 11.84
C PHE A 29 13.70 -0.67 11.65
N ILE A 30 12.99 -1.74 11.96
CA ILE A 30 13.51 -3.12 11.97
C ILE A 30 13.40 -3.74 10.59
N PRO A 31 14.51 -4.15 9.93
CA PRO A 31 14.47 -4.85 8.67
C PRO A 31 13.77 -6.21 8.78
N LYS A 32 12.88 -6.51 7.85
CA LYS A 32 12.17 -7.78 7.74
C LYS A 32 12.08 -8.19 6.29
N LYS A 33 12.37 -9.47 6.03
CA LYS A 33 12.11 -10.10 4.73
C LYS A 33 10.94 -11.06 4.87
N ILE A 34 10.03 -11.02 3.94
CA ILE A 34 8.94 -11.99 3.81
C ILE A 34 8.91 -12.52 2.38
N ARG A 35 8.65 -13.84 2.25
CA ARG A 35 8.57 -14.50 0.96
C ARG A 35 7.18 -14.32 0.36
N LYS A 36 7.10 -14.44 -0.93
CA LYS A 36 5.84 -14.52 -1.66
C LYS A 36 4.86 -15.47 -0.96
N HIS A 37 3.60 -15.05 -0.84
CA HIS A 37 2.49 -15.74 -0.17
C HIS A 37 2.61 -15.87 1.36
N GLN A 38 3.62 -15.28 2.00
CA GLN A 38 3.65 -15.16 3.45
C GLN A 38 2.77 -13.99 3.91
N TYR A 39 2.10 -14.19 5.03
CA TYR A 39 1.29 -13.15 5.65
C TYR A 39 2.17 -12.14 6.40
N PHE A 40 1.83 -10.89 6.23
CA PHE A 40 2.25 -9.79 7.09
C PHE A 40 1.25 -9.61 8.24
N LEU A 41 -0.05 -9.77 7.95
CA LEU A 41 -1.16 -9.68 8.89
C LEU A 41 -2.24 -10.66 8.49
N GLN A 42 -2.83 -11.36 9.45
CA GLN A 42 -4.00 -12.19 9.24
C GLN A 42 -5.23 -11.57 9.89
N ALA A 43 -6.39 -11.74 9.28
CA ALA A 43 -7.65 -11.30 9.86
C ALA A 43 -7.86 -11.93 11.25
N GLY A 44 -8.29 -11.12 12.22
CA GLY A 44 -8.40 -11.51 13.64
C GLY A 44 -7.18 -11.17 14.48
N GLU A 45 -6.02 -10.88 13.88
CA GLU A 45 -4.84 -10.42 14.61
C GLU A 45 -4.81 -8.89 14.74
N VAL A 46 -4.13 -8.38 15.77
CA VAL A 46 -3.85 -6.94 15.91
C VAL A 46 -2.66 -6.57 15.04
N CYS A 47 -2.79 -5.53 14.22
CA CYS A 47 -1.71 -4.99 13.39
C CYS A 47 -0.67 -4.27 14.26
N LYS A 48 0.34 -5.01 14.72
CA LYS A 48 1.38 -4.49 15.63
C LYS A 48 2.36 -3.54 14.96
N TYR A 49 2.51 -3.62 13.65
CA TYR A 49 3.51 -2.90 12.88
C TYR A 49 2.87 -2.09 11.74
N ALA A 50 3.36 -0.86 11.56
CA ALA A 50 3.36 -0.22 10.26
C ALA A 50 4.64 -0.63 9.53
N ALA A 51 4.59 -0.91 8.23
CA ALA A 51 5.76 -1.31 7.47
C ALA A 51 5.97 -0.41 6.25
N PHE A 52 7.21 0.03 6.03
CA PHE A 52 7.62 0.67 4.78
C PHE A 52 8.11 -0.41 3.80
N LEU A 53 7.48 -0.49 2.64
CA LEU A 53 7.82 -1.48 1.62
C LEU A 53 8.99 -0.97 0.77
N VAL A 54 10.15 -1.58 0.98
CA VAL A 54 11.40 -1.20 0.29
C VAL A 54 11.49 -1.89 -1.08
N LYS A 55 11.03 -3.15 -1.15
CA LYS A 55 11.04 -3.97 -2.37
C LYS A 55 9.90 -4.95 -2.34
N GLY A 56 9.34 -5.24 -3.51
CA GLY A 56 8.28 -6.23 -3.70
C GLY A 56 6.89 -5.60 -3.82
N SER A 57 5.87 -6.43 -3.78
CA SER A 57 4.47 -6.01 -3.81
C SER A 57 3.64 -6.84 -2.85
N MET A 58 2.57 -6.22 -2.32
CA MET A 58 1.67 -6.83 -1.35
C MET A 58 0.22 -6.51 -1.68
N ARG A 59 -0.70 -7.27 -1.12
CA ARG A 59 -2.14 -7.03 -1.23
C ARG A 59 -2.82 -7.08 0.13
N GLN A 60 -3.85 -6.26 0.29
CA GLN A 60 -4.76 -6.29 1.43
C GLN A 60 -6.15 -6.68 0.94
N TYR A 61 -6.77 -7.64 1.62
CA TYR A 61 -8.06 -8.17 1.22
C TYR A 61 -8.87 -8.67 2.40
N THR A 62 -10.17 -8.77 2.20
CA THR A 62 -11.11 -9.50 3.05
C THR A 62 -11.56 -10.77 2.34
N VAL A 63 -12.04 -11.76 3.10
CA VAL A 63 -12.64 -12.98 2.58
C VAL A 63 -14.09 -13.01 3.02
N ASP A 64 -15.01 -13.22 2.08
CA ASP A 64 -16.44 -13.35 2.39
C ASP A 64 -16.79 -14.78 2.84
N ASP A 65 -18.04 -15.01 3.26
CA ASP A 65 -18.53 -16.30 3.75
C ASP A 65 -18.49 -17.42 2.70
N LYS A 66 -18.33 -17.07 1.42
CA LYS A 66 -18.22 -18.01 0.29
C LYS A 66 -16.76 -18.27 -0.10
N GLY A 67 -15.80 -17.68 0.61
CA GLY A 67 -14.38 -17.78 0.32
C GLY A 67 -13.90 -16.82 -0.79
N GLY A 68 -14.73 -15.86 -1.19
CA GLY A 68 -14.37 -14.85 -2.19
C GLY A 68 -13.43 -13.80 -1.61
N GLU A 69 -12.31 -13.52 -2.30
CA GLU A 69 -11.37 -12.47 -1.92
C GLU A 69 -11.79 -11.12 -2.49
N HIS A 70 -11.92 -10.12 -1.62
CA HIS A 70 -12.19 -8.73 -1.99
C HIS A 70 -10.96 -7.88 -1.74
N ILE A 71 -10.28 -7.48 -2.81
CA ILE A 71 -9.04 -6.70 -2.72
C ILE A 71 -9.35 -5.25 -2.35
N ASN A 72 -8.86 -4.83 -1.18
CA ASN A 72 -9.03 -3.48 -0.69
C ASN A 72 -7.89 -2.55 -1.12
N ARG A 73 -6.65 -3.04 -1.06
CA ARG A 73 -5.45 -2.29 -1.42
C ARG A 73 -4.41 -3.19 -2.08
N LEU A 74 -3.64 -2.58 -2.96
CA LEU A 74 -2.40 -3.14 -3.50
C LEU A 74 -1.27 -2.21 -3.06
N PHE A 75 -0.10 -2.77 -2.78
CA PHE A 75 1.07 -2.04 -2.32
C PHE A 75 2.27 -2.37 -3.20
N ILE A 76 3.07 -1.36 -3.46
CA ILE A 76 4.33 -1.43 -4.19
C ILE A 76 5.41 -0.69 -3.39
N GLU A 77 6.62 -0.63 -3.89
CA GLU A 77 7.74 0.05 -3.24
C GLU A 77 7.41 1.49 -2.87
N ASN A 78 7.99 1.94 -1.77
CA ASN A 78 7.78 3.26 -1.14
C ASN A 78 6.38 3.49 -0.56
N TRP A 79 5.59 2.44 -0.40
CA TRP A 79 4.27 2.52 0.23
C TRP A 79 4.31 1.99 1.66
N TRP A 80 3.41 2.54 2.47
CA TRP A 80 3.19 2.09 3.84
C TRP A 80 2.14 0.99 3.89
N VAL A 81 2.53 -0.15 4.47
CA VAL A 81 1.74 -1.37 4.59
C VAL A 81 1.27 -1.53 6.02
N GLY A 82 0.00 -1.89 6.20
CA GLY A 82 -0.62 -2.15 7.49
C GLY A 82 -2.12 -1.86 7.47
N ASP A 83 -2.80 -2.30 8.50
CA ASP A 83 -4.17 -1.86 8.81
C ASP A 83 -4.10 -0.73 9.82
N ARG A 84 -4.35 0.48 9.34
CA ARG A 84 -4.22 1.70 10.14
C ARG A 84 -5.17 1.72 11.34
N GLU A 85 -6.42 1.28 11.15
CA GLU A 85 -7.40 1.23 12.23
C GLU A 85 -6.92 0.28 13.34
N SER A 86 -6.60 -0.96 12.97
CA SER A 86 -6.08 -1.96 13.90
C SER A 86 -4.80 -1.51 14.59
N HIS A 87 -3.87 -0.87 13.87
CA HIS A 87 -2.60 -0.38 14.40
C HIS A 87 -2.77 0.74 15.44
N ILE A 88 -3.70 1.68 15.18
CA ILE A 88 -3.94 2.82 16.07
C ILE A 88 -4.81 2.40 17.27
N MET A 89 -5.90 1.67 17.01
CA MET A 89 -6.89 1.32 18.02
C MET A 89 -6.55 0.05 18.81
N LEU A 90 -5.53 -0.69 18.37
CA LEU A 90 -5.12 -1.98 18.95
C LEU A 90 -6.26 -3.03 18.97
N THR A 91 -7.12 -2.96 17.95
CA THR A 91 -8.24 -3.89 17.75
C THR A 91 -7.90 -4.93 16.68
N PRO A 92 -8.50 -6.13 16.72
CA PRO A 92 -8.30 -7.13 15.67
C PRO A 92 -8.64 -6.60 14.29
N SER A 93 -7.77 -6.83 13.32
CA SER A 93 -7.98 -6.49 11.92
C SER A 93 -8.99 -7.42 11.26
N LYS A 94 -9.80 -6.89 10.36
CA LYS A 94 -10.65 -7.68 9.45
C LYS A 94 -9.96 -8.05 8.15
N TYR A 95 -8.75 -7.53 7.93
CA TYR A 95 -8.00 -7.72 6.69
C TYR A 95 -6.91 -8.77 6.83
N ASN A 96 -6.68 -9.48 5.73
CA ASN A 96 -5.44 -10.19 5.48
C ASN A 96 -4.52 -9.28 4.65
N ILE A 97 -3.23 -9.31 4.96
CA ILE A 97 -2.18 -8.66 4.15
C ILE A 97 -1.12 -9.72 3.89
N ASP A 98 -0.89 -10.06 2.63
CA ASP A 98 0.12 -11.01 2.21
C ASP A 98 1.07 -10.45 1.15
N ALA A 99 2.24 -11.06 1.05
CA ALA A 99 3.25 -10.73 0.06
C ALA A 99 2.87 -11.35 -1.29
N TRP A 100 2.73 -10.53 -2.33
CA TRP A 100 2.51 -11.01 -3.70
C TRP A 100 3.83 -11.38 -4.40
N GLU A 101 4.92 -10.74 -3.99
CA GLU A 101 6.29 -11.03 -4.37
C GLU A 101 7.15 -11.18 -3.11
N ASP A 102 8.41 -11.60 -3.25
CA ASP A 102 9.37 -11.52 -2.15
C ASP A 102 9.59 -10.06 -1.76
N CYS A 103 9.38 -9.74 -0.49
CA CYS A 103 9.38 -8.38 0.01
C CYS A 103 10.49 -8.11 1.02
N ASP A 104 11.09 -6.92 0.90
CA ASP A 104 11.95 -6.30 1.90
C ASP A 104 11.15 -5.17 2.59
N LEU A 105 11.02 -5.24 3.90
CA LEU A 105 10.24 -4.31 4.72
C LEU A 105 11.11 -3.65 5.79
N LEU A 106 10.72 -2.45 6.19
CA LEU A 106 11.16 -1.81 7.43
C LEU A 106 9.95 -1.68 8.35
N LEU A 107 9.97 -2.39 9.47
CA LEU A 107 8.89 -2.44 10.44
C LEU A 107 9.05 -1.35 11.48
N LEU A 108 7.94 -0.71 11.84
CA LEU A 108 7.85 0.28 12.90
C LEU A 108 6.71 -0.08 13.84
N THR A 109 6.99 -0.15 15.16
CA THR A 109 5.94 -0.28 16.16
C THR A 109 5.31 1.08 16.48
N ARG A 110 4.07 1.06 16.97
CA ARG A 110 3.43 2.28 17.48
C ARG A 110 4.20 2.89 18.66
N THR A 111 4.74 2.06 19.53
CA THR A 111 5.52 2.48 20.70
C THR A 111 6.79 3.22 20.27
N ASP A 112 7.54 2.67 19.31
CA ASP A 112 8.76 3.31 18.81
C ASP A 112 8.45 4.63 18.10
N TYR A 113 7.36 4.68 17.33
CA TYR A 113 6.91 5.94 16.73
C TYR A 113 6.64 7.02 17.79
N MET A 114 5.86 6.69 18.82
CA MET A 114 5.48 7.64 19.87
C MET A 114 6.63 8.07 20.74
N ASN A 115 7.58 7.16 21.03
CA ASN A 115 8.68 7.45 21.94
C ASN A 115 9.87 8.13 21.25
N HIS A 116 10.09 7.88 19.95
CA HIS A 116 11.33 8.26 19.30
C HIS A 116 11.14 9.13 18.05
N LEU A 117 10.07 8.91 17.27
CA LEU A 117 9.93 9.56 15.96
C LEU A 117 9.02 10.78 15.96
N ILE A 118 8.07 10.86 16.89
CA ILE A 118 7.11 11.98 16.94
C ILE A 118 7.76 13.35 17.16
N GLN A 119 8.99 13.37 17.68
CA GLN A 119 9.74 14.60 17.93
C GLN A 119 10.58 15.03 16.72
N ILE A 120 10.74 14.19 15.71
CA ILE A 120 11.53 14.47 14.50
C ILE A 120 10.67 15.27 13.52
N PRO A 121 11.00 16.56 13.23
CA PRO A 121 10.17 17.42 12.38
C PRO A 121 9.97 16.83 10.97
N ALA A 122 11.03 16.28 10.36
CA ALA A 122 10.96 15.68 9.04
C ALA A 122 9.96 14.50 8.98
N ILE A 123 9.89 13.67 10.02
CA ILE A 123 8.91 12.59 10.13
C ILE A 123 7.48 13.14 10.22
N ASN A 124 7.25 14.19 11.00
CA ASN A 124 5.92 14.79 11.15
C ASN A 124 5.42 15.42 9.84
N GLU A 125 6.30 16.09 9.11
CA GLU A 125 5.97 16.64 7.78
C GLU A 125 5.60 15.50 6.81
N MET A 126 6.43 14.48 6.74
CA MET A 126 6.16 13.28 5.92
C MET A 126 4.83 12.64 6.29
N MET A 127 4.58 12.40 7.59
CA MET A 127 3.35 11.74 8.05
C MET A 127 2.10 12.55 7.69
N ARG A 128 2.15 13.88 7.82
CA ARG A 128 1.04 14.74 7.40
C ARG A 128 0.74 14.61 5.91
N ILE A 129 1.77 14.62 5.06
CA ILE A 129 1.60 14.43 3.60
C ILE A 129 1.02 13.04 3.30
N ILE A 130 1.48 12.00 4.00
CA ILE A 130 0.95 10.64 3.84
C ILE A 130 -0.53 10.59 4.23
N ASP A 131 -0.90 11.24 5.34
CA ASP A 131 -2.28 11.27 5.84
C ASP A 131 -3.21 12.00 4.88
N ASP A 132 -2.80 13.15 4.37
CA ASP A 132 -3.55 13.92 3.38
C ASP A 132 -3.73 13.11 2.08
N ASN A 133 -2.65 12.51 1.57
CA ASN A 133 -2.69 11.66 0.38
C ASN A 133 -3.56 10.41 0.58
N PHE A 134 -3.54 9.82 1.77
CA PHE A 134 -4.39 8.68 2.11
C PHE A 134 -5.87 9.07 2.06
N ALA A 135 -6.25 10.19 2.70
CA ALA A 135 -7.64 10.68 2.70
C ALA A 135 -8.13 10.94 1.27
N ILE A 136 -7.32 11.63 0.45
CA ILE A 136 -7.63 11.89 -0.97
C ILE A 136 -7.79 10.58 -1.75
N THR A 137 -6.90 9.61 -1.53
CA THR A 137 -6.93 8.30 -2.22
C THR A 137 -8.18 7.52 -1.87
N VAL A 138 -8.57 7.50 -0.58
CA VAL A 138 -9.81 6.84 -0.12
C VAL A 138 -11.02 7.50 -0.77
N GLN A 139 -11.10 8.83 -0.79
CA GLN A 139 -12.20 9.55 -1.42
C GLN A 139 -12.30 9.25 -2.92
N LYS A 140 -11.18 9.30 -3.65
CA LYS A 140 -11.13 8.93 -5.07
C LYS A 140 -11.57 7.49 -5.30
N ARG A 141 -11.16 6.57 -4.41
CA ARG A 141 -11.56 5.16 -4.48
C ARG A 141 -13.07 5.00 -4.37
N ILE A 142 -13.70 5.65 -3.38
CA ILE A 142 -15.15 5.62 -3.19
C ILE A 142 -15.85 6.17 -4.44
N THR A 143 -15.44 7.32 -4.95
CA THR A 143 -16.01 7.92 -6.18
C THR A 143 -15.81 6.98 -7.38
N SER A 144 -14.67 6.34 -7.52
CA SER A 144 -14.40 5.45 -8.66
C SER A 144 -15.33 4.24 -8.71
N LEU A 145 -15.86 3.78 -7.58
CA LEU A 145 -16.80 2.65 -7.55
C LEU A 145 -18.13 2.93 -8.29
N THR A 146 -18.50 4.19 -8.48
CA THR A 146 -19.69 4.60 -9.23
C THR A 146 -19.46 4.71 -10.74
N LEU A 147 -18.19 4.67 -11.19
CA LEU A 147 -17.83 4.78 -12.60
C LEU A 147 -18.03 3.46 -13.35
N PRO A 148 -18.26 3.50 -14.67
CA PRO A 148 -18.22 2.32 -15.54
C PRO A 148 -16.87 1.57 -15.43
N ALA A 149 -16.89 0.26 -15.65
CA ALA A 149 -15.71 -0.60 -15.54
C ALA A 149 -14.54 -0.13 -16.43
N GLU A 150 -14.83 0.37 -17.62
CA GLU A 150 -13.85 0.88 -18.59
C GLU A 150 -13.13 2.14 -18.05
N GLU A 151 -13.88 3.05 -17.46
CA GLU A 151 -13.32 4.26 -16.86
C GLU A 151 -12.46 3.93 -15.65
N ARG A 152 -12.92 3.04 -14.76
CA ARG A 152 -12.12 2.54 -13.61
C ARG A 152 -10.80 1.95 -14.04
N TYR A 153 -10.80 1.13 -15.08
CA TYR A 153 -9.59 0.52 -15.60
C TYR A 153 -8.64 1.55 -16.23
N THR A 154 -9.20 2.48 -17.02
CA THR A 154 -8.42 3.56 -17.66
C THR A 154 -7.76 4.47 -16.61
N GLU A 155 -8.49 4.80 -15.55
CA GLU A 155 -7.97 5.60 -14.45
C GLU A 155 -6.85 4.85 -13.70
N LEU A 156 -7.03 3.56 -13.42
CA LEU A 156 -6.00 2.73 -12.81
C LEU A 156 -4.73 2.68 -13.67
N MET A 157 -4.86 2.47 -14.97
CA MET A 157 -3.72 2.46 -15.90
C MET A 157 -2.99 3.79 -15.96
N LYS A 158 -3.71 4.90 -15.78
CA LYS A 158 -3.11 6.24 -15.79
C LYS A 158 -2.35 6.54 -14.49
N ILE A 159 -2.89 6.11 -13.35
CA ILE A 159 -2.33 6.46 -12.02
C ILE A 159 -1.29 5.43 -11.58
N HIS A 160 -1.57 4.13 -11.78
CA HIS A 160 -0.76 3.01 -11.32
C HIS A 160 -0.55 1.96 -12.43
N PRO A 161 0.13 2.32 -13.53
CA PRO A 161 0.39 1.38 -14.64
C PRO A 161 1.19 0.15 -14.17
N GLU A 162 2.02 0.29 -13.14
CA GLU A 162 2.80 -0.79 -12.53
C GLU A 162 1.94 -1.91 -11.92
N PHE A 163 0.72 -1.61 -11.46
CA PHE A 163 -0.18 -2.66 -10.96
C PHE A 163 -0.55 -3.67 -12.04
N ILE A 164 -0.78 -3.18 -13.25
CA ILE A 164 -1.15 -4.03 -14.40
C ILE A 164 0.00 -4.97 -14.80
N GLN A 165 1.24 -4.56 -14.56
CA GLN A 165 2.42 -5.36 -14.88
C GLN A 165 2.74 -6.40 -13.81
N ARG A 166 2.44 -6.11 -12.53
CA ARG A 166 2.86 -6.91 -11.38
C ARG A 166 1.78 -7.84 -10.83
N PHE A 167 0.52 -7.46 -10.97
CA PHE A 167 -0.59 -8.25 -10.47
C PHE A 167 -1.37 -8.91 -11.61
N PRO A 168 -1.78 -10.19 -11.47
CA PRO A 168 -2.54 -10.87 -12.51
C PRO A 168 -3.95 -10.29 -12.64
N GLN A 169 -4.59 -10.57 -13.76
CA GLN A 169 -5.90 -10.01 -14.11
C GLN A 169 -6.99 -10.25 -13.06
N HIS A 170 -7.00 -11.40 -12.38
CA HIS A 170 -8.02 -11.68 -11.37
C HIS A 170 -7.86 -10.78 -10.14
N ILE A 171 -6.63 -10.46 -9.72
CA ILE A 171 -6.36 -9.51 -8.64
C ILE A 171 -6.76 -8.09 -9.06
N ILE A 172 -6.43 -7.68 -10.28
CA ILE A 172 -6.82 -6.36 -10.79
C ILE A 172 -8.35 -6.25 -10.92
N ALA A 173 -9.02 -7.28 -11.41
CA ALA A 173 -10.49 -7.30 -11.49
C ALA A 173 -11.13 -7.18 -10.09
N ALA A 174 -10.66 -7.97 -9.13
CA ALA A 174 -11.11 -7.90 -7.74
C ALA A 174 -10.81 -6.53 -7.10
N TYR A 175 -9.64 -5.94 -7.37
CA TYR A 175 -9.30 -4.58 -6.95
C TYR A 175 -10.23 -3.53 -7.57
N LEU A 176 -10.60 -3.66 -8.85
CA LEU A 176 -11.54 -2.76 -9.52
C LEU A 176 -13.01 -3.02 -9.13
N GLY A 177 -13.30 -4.12 -8.42
CA GLY A 177 -14.67 -4.52 -8.08
C GLY A 177 -15.50 -4.94 -9.30
N ILE A 178 -14.86 -5.62 -10.27
CA ILE A 178 -15.51 -6.12 -11.50
C ILE A 178 -15.17 -7.61 -11.71
N ALA A 179 -16.00 -8.28 -12.51
CA ALA A 179 -15.74 -9.65 -12.92
C ALA A 179 -14.51 -9.73 -13.85
N LYS A 180 -13.76 -10.82 -13.79
CA LYS A 180 -12.56 -11.06 -14.63
C LYS A 180 -12.89 -10.99 -16.13
N GLU A 181 -14.05 -11.49 -16.51
CA GLU A 181 -14.56 -11.48 -17.89
C GLU A 181 -14.83 -10.04 -18.37
N THR A 182 -15.34 -9.18 -17.47
CA THR A 182 -15.56 -7.76 -17.75
C THR A 182 -14.21 -7.06 -17.95
N LEU A 183 -13.22 -7.31 -17.10
CA LEU A 183 -11.87 -6.77 -17.28
C LEU A 183 -11.26 -7.20 -18.61
N SER A 184 -11.41 -8.47 -18.99
CA SER A 184 -10.92 -8.99 -20.26
C SER A 184 -11.54 -8.25 -21.46
N ARG A 185 -12.85 -7.99 -21.42
CA ARG A 185 -13.55 -7.21 -22.47
C ARG A 185 -13.05 -5.77 -22.55
N VAL A 186 -12.94 -5.09 -21.42
CA VAL A 186 -12.46 -3.70 -21.33
C VAL A 186 -11.05 -3.58 -21.95
N ARG A 187 -10.14 -4.48 -21.62
CA ARG A 187 -8.79 -4.51 -22.19
C ARG A 187 -8.78 -4.69 -23.71
N ASN A 188 -9.62 -5.58 -24.23
CA ASN A 188 -9.69 -5.85 -25.67
C ASN A 188 -10.31 -4.68 -26.45
N HIS A 189 -11.24 -3.92 -25.88
CA HIS A 189 -11.79 -2.71 -26.49
C HIS A 189 -10.76 -1.57 -26.50
N GLY A 190 -10.04 -1.34 -25.40
CA GLY A 190 -9.01 -0.32 -25.32
C GLY A 190 -7.83 -0.50 -26.29
N VAL A 191 -7.56 -1.73 -26.71
CA VAL A 191 -6.53 -2.02 -27.76
C VAL A 191 -7.00 -1.63 -29.15
N LYS A 192 -8.31 -1.67 -29.43
CA LYS A 192 -8.89 -1.35 -30.75
C LYS A 192 -9.05 0.16 -31.00
N THR A 193 -8.97 0.99 -29.98
CA THR A 193 -9.16 2.45 -30.08
C THR A 193 -7.86 3.26 -30.19
N LYS A 194 -6.66 2.61 -30.25
CA LYS A 194 -5.44 3.32 -30.64
C LYS A 194 -5.35 3.36 -32.16
N PRO A 195 -5.48 4.55 -32.81
CA PRO A 195 -5.20 4.65 -34.23
C PRO A 195 -3.74 4.28 -34.47
N ALA A 196 -3.53 3.43 -35.47
CA ALA A 196 -2.20 3.16 -36.02
C ALA A 196 -1.57 4.51 -36.44
N ARG A 197 -0.45 4.85 -35.85
CA ARG A 197 0.44 5.91 -36.30
C ARG A 197 1.61 5.29 -37.04
#